data_2f9ae4065adf30448cb1692e70223dc6
#
_entry.id   2f9ae4065adf30448cb1692e70223dc6
#
_cell.length_a   1.000
_cell.length_b   1.000
_cell.length_c   1.000
_cell.angle_alpha   90.00
_cell.angle_beta   90.00
_cell.angle_gamma   90.00
#
_symmetry.space_group_name_H-M   'P 1'
#
loop_
_entity.id
_entity.type
_entity.pdbx_description
1 polymer ?
#
loop_
_entity_poly.entity_id
_entity_poly.type
_entity_poly.pdbx_seq_one_letter_code
_entity_poly.pdbx_strand_id
1 'polypeptide(L)'
;KKLFISQPSLSATVKRIEKKIGAPIFDRSTKPLTLTECGEKYIQYIEHIYSLEHEFSNFVNDWDGLKTGNLILGGSTLFSSWVLPPLMSKFSKRFPLVKIKLIEENTSKLSELLRNGKIDFMIDNCILDEEIFSHSHYHTEHLLLAVPKYLDSAKKPPLIKSLQI
;
A
#
# COMPACT_ATOMS: atom_id res chain seq x y z
N LYS A 1 3.98 -0.71 16.55
CA LYS A 1 4.35 -2.02 17.15
C LYS A 1 5.50 -1.78 18.12
N LYS A 2 5.34 -2.08 19.43
CA LYS A 2 6.47 -2.05 20.36
C LYS A 2 7.40 -3.22 20.01
N LEU A 3 8.63 -2.90 19.64
CA LEU A 3 9.69 -3.88 19.51
C LEU A 3 10.06 -4.34 20.94
N PHE A 4 10.01 -5.63 21.23
CA PHE A 4 10.45 -6.21 22.50
C PHE A 4 11.98 -6.29 22.55
N ILE A 5 12.66 -5.18 22.25
CA ILE A 5 14.12 -5.05 22.22
C ILE A 5 14.49 -3.91 23.18
N SER A 6 15.53 -4.12 23.99
CA SER A 6 16.05 -3.06 24.86
C SER A 6 16.69 -1.93 24.05
N GLN A 7 16.57 -0.68 24.53
CA GLN A 7 17.18 0.47 23.87
C GLN A 7 18.70 0.31 23.64
N PRO A 8 19.49 -0.21 24.61
CA PRO A 8 20.93 -0.46 24.36
C PRO A 8 21.18 -1.42 23.21
N SER A 9 20.40 -2.51 23.11
CA SER A 9 20.53 -3.50 22.04
C SER A 9 20.19 -2.90 20.68
N LEU A 10 19.12 -2.11 20.59
CA LEU A 10 18.74 -1.41 19.37
C LEU A 10 19.84 -0.42 18.94
N SER A 11 20.34 0.39 19.87
CA SER A 11 21.41 1.36 19.61
C SER A 11 22.70 0.67 19.13
N ALA A 12 23.07 -0.46 19.74
CA ALA A 12 24.24 -1.24 19.33
C ALA A 12 24.07 -1.81 17.92
N THR A 13 22.88 -2.30 17.58
CA THR A 13 22.56 -2.82 16.24
C THR A 13 22.67 -1.73 15.20
N VAL A 14 22.08 -0.55 15.44
CA VAL A 14 22.17 0.60 14.52
C VAL A 14 23.63 1.00 14.30
N LYS A 15 24.43 1.16 15.37
CA LYS A 15 25.85 1.50 15.25
C LYS A 15 26.64 0.47 14.44
N ARG A 16 26.33 -0.82 14.59
CA ARG A 16 26.97 -1.90 13.82
C ARG A 16 26.64 -1.78 12.34
N ILE A 17 25.40 -1.44 11.98
CA ILE A 17 24.98 -1.21 10.61
C ILE A 17 25.67 0.02 10.04
N GLU A 18 25.65 1.16 10.74
CA GLU A 18 26.31 2.40 10.35
C GLU A 18 27.82 2.16 10.09
N LYS A 19 28.47 1.39 10.96
CA LYS A 19 29.89 0.99 10.76
C LYS A 19 30.08 0.15 9.51
N LYS A 20 29.16 -0.76 9.21
CA LYS A 20 29.23 -1.61 8.01
C LYS A 20 29.03 -0.80 6.72
N ILE A 21 28.14 0.19 6.75
CA ILE A 21 27.85 1.05 5.59
C ILE A 21 28.94 2.12 5.41
N GLY A 22 29.61 2.52 6.49
CA GLY A 22 30.59 3.61 6.49
C GLY A 22 29.98 5.00 6.62
N ALA A 23 28.65 5.12 6.88
CA ALA A 23 27.95 6.38 7.01
C ALA A 23 26.86 6.32 8.09
N PRO A 24 26.53 7.44 8.75
CA PRO A 24 25.45 7.49 9.74
C PRO A 24 24.09 7.39 9.06
N ILE A 25 23.18 6.58 9.63
CA ILE A 25 21.79 6.47 9.21
C ILE A 25 20.93 7.54 9.88
N PHE A 26 21.26 7.89 11.14
CA PHE A 26 20.51 8.86 11.93
C PHE A 26 21.33 10.11 12.22
N ASP A 27 20.70 11.27 12.06
CA ASP A 27 21.21 12.53 12.56
C ASP A 27 20.92 12.64 14.06
N ARG A 28 21.96 12.59 14.87
CA ARG A 28 21.89 12.65 16.32
C ARG A 28 21.93 14.06 16.88
N SER A 29 22.15 15.07 16.03
CA SER A 29 22.14 16.49 16.43
C SER A 29 20.71 17.02 16.57
N THR A 30 19.71 16.36 15.98
CA THR A 30 18.32 16.79 15.96
C THR A 30 17.48 16.13 17.07
N LYS A 31 16.47 16.86 17.55
CA LYS A 31 15.43 16.32 18.44
C LYS A 31 14.06 16.77 17.91
N PRO A 32 13.19 15.85 17.48
CA PRO A 32 13.35 14.38 17.46
C PRO A 32 14.46 13.91 16.52
N LEU A 33 14.94 12.68 16.73
CA LEU A 33 15.95 12.03 15.90
C LEU A 33 15.42 11.91 14.46
N THR A 34 16.18 12.36 13.48
CA THR A 34 15.84 12.31 12.05
C THR A 34 16.77 11.39 11.29
N LEU A 35 16.36 10.98 10.10
CA LEU A 35 17.23 10.24 9.18
C LEU A 35 18.19 11.20 8.48
N THR A 36 19.38 10.74 8.19
CA THR A 36 20.27 11.39 7.22
C THR A 36 19.81 11.04 5.79
N GLU A 37 20.30 11.75 4.79
CA GLU A 37 20.07 11.39 3.37
C GLU A 37 20.53 9.95 3.08
N CYS A 38 21.69 9.55 3.62
CA CYS A 38 22.17 8.17 3.54
C CYS A 38 21.19 7.21 4.23
N GLY A 39 20.64 7.60 5.38
CA GLY A 39 19.66 6.81 6.11
C GLY A 39 18.36 6.58 5.32
N GLU A 40 17.84 7.61 4.67
CA GLU A 40 16.65 7.51 3.81
C GLU A 40 16.90 6.53 2.64
N LYS A 41 18.03 6.68 1.96
CA LYS A 41 18.43 5.76 0.87
C LYS A 41 18.62 4.34 1.35
N TYR A 42 19.21 4.15 2.53
CA TYR A 42 19.39 2.84 3.12
C TYR A 42 18.07 2.16 3.44
N ILE A 43 17.11 2.88 4.00
CA ILE A 43 15.76 2.34 4.28
C ILE A 43 15.07 1.94 2.96
N GLN A 44 15.08 2.79 1.94
CA GLN A 44 14.53 2.47 0.62
C GLN A 44 15.16 1.18 0.04
N TYR A 45 16.47 1.06 0.15
CA TYR A 45 17.20 -0.12 -0.31
C TYR A 45 16.78 -1.40 0.44
N ILE A 46 16.67 -1.34 1.77
CA ILE A 46 16.26 -2.49 2.59
C ILE A 46 14.78 -2.86 2.29
N GLU A 47 13.92 -1.87 2.07
CA GLU A 47 12.53 -2.12 1.69
C GLU A 47 12.43 -2.83 0.34
N HIS A 48 13.28 -2.48 -0.62
CA HIS A 48 13.35 -3.16 -1.91
C HIS A 48 13.83 -4.61 -1.78
N ILE A 49 14.83 -4.88 -0.92
CA ILE A 49 15.25 -6.25 -0.62
C ILE A 49 14.11 -7.08 -0.06
N TYR A 50 13.34 -6.55 0.90
CA TYR A 50 12.17 -7.25 1.45
C TYR A 50 11.09 -7.52 0.40
N SER A 51 10.89 -6.60 -0.54
CA SER A 51 9.98 -6.81 -1.66
C SER A 51 10.40 -8.00 -2.54
N LEU A 52 11.69 -8.06 -2.90
CA LEU A 52 12.24 -9.17 -3.69
C LEU A 52 12.17 -10.52 -2.95
N GLU A 53 12.43 -10.53 -1.65
CA GLU A 53 12.27 -11.74 -0.83
C GLU A 53 10.81 -12.23 -0.80
N HIS A 54 9.86 -11.29 -0.73
CA HIS A 54 8.43 -11.59 -0.77
C HIS A 54 8.00 -12.17 -2.13
N GLU A 55 8.45 -11.55 -3.23
CA GLU A 55 8.20 -12.05 -4.59
C GLU A 55 8.74 -13.47 -4.77
N PHE A 56 9.97 -13.71 -4.32
CA PHE A 56 10.56 -15.04 -4.39
C PHE A 56 9.81 -16.08 -3.56
N SER A 57 9.38 -15.71 -2.35
CA SER A 57 8.55 -16.58 -1.51
C SER A 57 7.22 -16.94 -2.17
N ASN A 58 6.57 -15.98 -2.83
CA ASN A 58 5.34 -16.23 -3.57
C ASN A 58 5.59 -17.16 -4.76
N PHE A 59 6.67 -16.94 -5.51
CA PHE A 59 7.08 -17.82 -6.61
C PHE A 59 7.30 -19.27 -6.15
N VAL A 60 8.01 -19.47 -5.03
CA VAL A 60 8.24 -20.83 -4.47
C VAL A 60 6.93 -21.49 -4.06
N ASN A 61 6.02 -20.74 -3.42
CA ASN A 61 4.72 -21.26 -3.02
C ASN A 61 3.86 -21.67 -4.24
N ASP A 62 3.93 -20.91 -5.32
CA ASP A 62 3.24 -21.22 -6.58
C ASP A 62 3.85 -22.45 -7.27
N TRP A 63 5.18 -22.58 -7.24
CA TRP A 63 5.93 -23.68 -7.82
C TRP A 63 5.52 -25.05 -7.22
N ASP A 64 5.40 -25.08 -5.91
CA ASP A 64 5.00 -26.31 -5.19
C ASP A 64 3.50 -26.62 -5.30
N GLY A 65 2.72 -25.77 -5.99
CA GLY A 65 1.27 -25.94 -6.14
C GLY A 65 0.53 -25.88 -4.78
N LEU A 66 1.18 -25.42 -3.74
CA LEU A 66 0.66 -25.41 -2.36
C LEU A 66 -0.50 -24.42 -2.19
N LYS A 67 -0.70 -23.47 -3.12
CA LYS A 67 -1.73 -22.42 -3.05
C LYS A 67 -1.78 -21.77 -1.68
N THR A 68 -0.62 -21.63 -1.06
CA THR A 68 -0.40 -20.99 0.23
C THR A 68 0.25 -19.63 -0.01
N GLY A 69 0.22 -18.75 0.96
CA GLY A 69 0.92 -17.46 0.86
C GLY A 69 0.22 -16.35 1.62
N ASN A 70 0.70 -15.14 1.40
CA ASN A 70 0.10 -13.93 1.95
C ASN A 70 -0.24 -13.01 0.78
N LEU A 71 -1.46 -12.52 0.77
CA LEU A 71 -1.94 -11.54 -0.21
C LEU A 71 -2.27 -10.26 0.54
N ILE A 72 -1.59 -9.17 0.22
CA ILE A 72 -1.76 -7.88 0.88
C ILE A 72 -2.42 -6.92 -0.11
N LEU A 73 -3.66 -6.54 0.19
CA LEU A 73 -4.48 -5.66 -0.63
C LEU A 73 -4.46 -4.26 -0.07
N GLY A 74 -4.45 -3.26 -0.96
CA GLY A 74 -4.66 -1.86 -0.63
C GLY A 74 -6.00 -1.35 -1.17
N GLY A 75 -6.66 -0.48 -0.43
CA GLY A 75 -7.85 0.22 -0.89
C GLY A 75 -8.11 1.48 -0.08
N SER A 76 -8.61 2.53 -0.75
CA SER A 76 -9.15 3.67 -0.02
C SER A 76 -10.44 3.28 0.72
N THR A 77 -10.92 4.13 1.61
CA THR A 77 -12.04 3.83 2.53
C THR A 77 -13.27 3.26 1.81
N LEU A 78 -13.62 3.78 0.65
CA LEU A 78 -14.76 3.28 -0.14
C LEU A 78 -14.53 1.81 -0.55
N PHE A 79 -13.38 1.52 -1.13
CA PHE A 79 -13.06 0.18 -1.65
C PHE A 79 -12.83 -0.83 -0.53
N SER A 80 -12.19 -0.41 0.56
CA SER A 80 -11.97 -1.24 1.75
C SER A 80 -13.27 -1.63 2.45
N SER A 81 -14.27 -0.75 2.44
CA SER A 81 -15.53 -0.97 3.15
C SER A 81 -16.55 -1.76 2.34
N TRP A 82 -16.62 -1.56 1.02
CA TRP A 82 -17.71 -2.07 0.19
C TRP A 82 -17.27 -3.06 -0.90
N VAL A 83 -16.16 -2.80 -1.57
CA VAL A 83 -15.74 -3.59 -2.75
C VAL A 83 -14.90 -4.78 -2.34
N LEU A 84 -13.87 -4.56 -1.53
CA LEU A 84 -12.89 -5.60 -1.16
C LEU A 84 -13.47 -6.72 -0.28
N PRO A 85 -14.31 -6.48 0.73
CA PRO A 85 -14.77 -7.56 1.62
C PRO A 85 -15.48 -8.72 0.90
N PRO A 86 -16.44 -8.50 -0.01
CA PRO A 86 -17.07 -9.60 -0.75
C PRO A 86 -16.10 -10.33 -1.68
N LEU A 87 -15.12 -9.63 -2.27
CA LEU A 87 -14.07 -10.25 -3.10
C LEU A 87 -13.16 -11.12 -2.25
N MET A 88 -12.69 -10.61 -1.12
CA MET A 88 -11.87 -11.36 -0.15
C MET A 88 -12.58 -12.61 0.34
N SER A 89 -13.88 -12.50 0.64
CA SER A 89 -14.68 -13.66 1.06
C SER A 89 -14.76 -14.75 -0.01
N LYS A 90 -15.00 -14.37 -1.28
CA LYS A 90 -15.01 -15.32 -2.41
C LYS A 90 -13.63 -15.95 -2.63
N PHE A 91 -12.57 -15.15 -2.55
CA PHE A 91 -11.21 -15.61 -2.72
C PHE A 91 -10.80 -16.60 -1.62
N SER A 92 -11.05 -16.28 -0.35
CA SER A 92 -10.72 -17.15 0.79
C SER A 92 -11.44 -18.50 0.75
N LYS A 93 -12.65 -18.57 0.20
CA LYS A 93 -13.35 -19.84 -0.02
C LYS A 93 -12.65 -20.72 -1.07
N ARG A 94 -12.06 -20.11 -2.09
CA ARG A 94 -11.38 -20.82 -3.17
C ARG A 94 -9.93 -21.17 -2.82
N PHE A 95 -9.28 -20.32 -2.00
CA PHE A 95 -7.88 -20.46 -1.58
C PHE A 95 -7.76 -20.33 -0.06
N PRO A 96 -8.21 -21.33 0.70
CA PRO A 96 -8.32 -21.23 2.17
C PRO A 96 -6.97 -21.15 2.89
N LEU A 97 -5.88 -21.54 2.23
CA LEU A 97 -4.54 -21.50 2.79
C LEU A 97 -3.80 -20.20 2.51
N VAL A 98 -4.38 -19.29 1.71
CA VAL A 98 -3.83 -17.96 1.44
C VAL A 98 -4.34 -16.99 2.50
N LYS A 99 -3.44 -16.36 3.22
CA LYS A 99 -3.76 -15.31 4.20
C LYS A 99 -3.93 -13.98 3.48
N ILE A 100 -5.11 -13.36 3.63
CA ILE A 100 -5.36 -12.03 3.07
C ILE A 100 -5.21 -10.98 4.17
N LYS A 101 -4.50 -9.91 3.85
CA LYS A 101 -4.39 -8.70 4.68
C LYS A 101 -4.88 -7.51 3.88
N LEU A 102 -5.73 -6.69 4.47
CA LEU A 102 -6.20 -5.44 3.90
C LEU A 102 -5.50 -4.26 4.59
N ILE A 103 -5.02 -3.32 3.79
CA ILE A 103 -4.47 -2.04 4.22
C ILE A 103 -5.35 -0.94 3.65
N GLU A 104 -5.93 -0.14 4.56
CA GLU A 104 -6.71 1.04 4.22
C GLU A 104 -5.86 2.28 4.39
N GLU A 105 -5.70 3.05 3.32
CA GLU A 105 -4.95 4.30 3.27
C GLU A 105 -5.47 5.19 2.14
N ASN A 106 -5.00 6.43 2.06
CA ASN A 106 -5.27 7.28 0.91
C ASN A 106 -4.47 6.83 -0.33
N THR A 107 -4.94 7.23 -1.52
CA THR A 107 -4.37 6.86 -2.82
C THR A 107 -2.85 7.08 -2.92
N SER A 108 -2.36 8.25 -2.46
CA SER A 108 -0.91 8.56 -2.53
C SER A 108 -0.08 7.60 -1.69
N LYS A 109 -0.56 7.25 -0.49
CA LYS A 109 0.12 6.30 0.38
C LYS A 109 0.03 4.88 -0.14
N LEU A 110 -1.11 4.49 -0.71
CA LEU A 110 -1.27 3.19 -1.36
C LEU A 110 -0.33 3.04 -2.55
N SER A 111 -0.18 4.08 -3.38
CA SER A 111 0.77 4.07 -4.51
C SER A 111 2.22 3.92 -4.05
N GLU A 112 2.60 4.60 -2.96
CA GLU A 112 3.92 4.42 -2.33
C GLU A 112 4.12 2.99 -1.83
N LEU A 113 3.12 2.43 -1.13
CA LEU A 113 3.17 1.06 -0.61
C LEU A 113 3.25 0.03 -1.73
N LEU A 114 2.52 0.23 -2.83
CA LEU A 114 2.55 -0.63 -4.01
C LEU A 114 3.93 -0.58 -4.69
N ARG A 115 4.48 0.61 -4.90
CA ARG A 115 5.82 0.80 -5.49
C ARG A 115 6.92 0.12 -4.66
N ASN A 116 6.77 0.12 -3.34
CA ASN A 116 7.73 -0.48 -2.41
C ASN A 116 7.42 -1.96 -2.10
N GLY A 117 6.50 -2.61 -2.83
CA GLY A 117 6.12 -4.01 -2.62
C GLY A 117 5.55 -4.32 -1.24
N LYS A 118 4.98 -3.32 -0.55
CA LYS A 118 4.34 -3.49 0.77
C LYS A 118 2.89 -3.97 0.66
N ILE A 119 2.30 -3.79 -0.50
CA ILE A 119 1.02 -4.36 -0.93
C ILE A 119 1.21 -4.99 -2.30
N ASP A 120 0.48 -6.05 -2.58
CA ASP A 120 0.58 -6.79 -3.84
C ASP A 120 -0.24 -6.13 -4.94
N PHE A 121 -1.42 -5.61 -4.61
CA PHE A 121 -2.20 -4.75 -5.49
C PHE A 121 -3.15 -3.83 -4.71
N MET A 122 -3.66 -2.82 -5.39
CA MET A 122 -4.66 -1.91 -4.84
C MET A 122 -5.86 -1.79 -5.76
N ILE A 123 -7.02 -1.46 -5.17
CA ILE A 123 -8.21 -1.03 -5.90
C ILE A 123 -8.51 0.41 -5.48
N ASP A 124 -8.57 1.28 -6.48
CA ASP A 124 -8.89 2.70 -6.28
C ASP A 124 -9.50 3.28 -7.56
N ASN A 125 -10.03 4.49 -7.49
CA ASN A 125 -10.61 5.23 -8.61
C ASN A 125 -9.64 6.27 -9.21
N CYS A 126 -8.34 6.03 -9.09
CA CYS A 126 -7.30 6.90 -9.60
C CYS A 126 -6.60 6.30 -10.83
N ILE A 127 -6.07 7.18 -11.67
CA ILE A 127 -5.14 6.80 -12.72
C ILE A 127 -3.73 6.87 -12.11
N LEU A 128 -3.03 5.74 -12.12
CA LEU A 128 -1.64 5.65 -11.71
C LEU A 128 -0.72 5.81 -12.92
N ASP A 129 0.54 6.08 -12.64
CA ASP A 129 1.59 6.17 -13.64
C ASP A 129 1.79 4.81 -14.34
N GLU A 130 1.46 4.73 -15.61
CA GLU A 130 1.52 3.52 -16.43
C GLU A 130 2.95 3.06 -16.72
N GLU A 131 3.95 3.93 -16.55
CA GLU A 131 5.36 3.54 -16.67
C GLU A 131 5.82 2.70 -15.48
N ILE A 132 5.12 2.82 -14.35
CA ILE A 132 5.48 2.15 -13.08
C ILE A 132 4.52 1.02 -12.74
N PHE A 133 3.23 1.18 -13.06
CA PHE A 133 2.18 0.27 -12.63
C PHE A 133 1.41 -0.30 -13.82
N SER A 134 1.16 -1.61 -13.80
CA SER A 134 0.14 -2.22 -14.65
C SER A 134 -1.23 -2.06 -14.00
N HIS A 135 -2.24 -1.70 -14.77
CA HIS A 135 -3.61 -1.60 -14.28
C HIS A 135 -4.59 -2.37 -15.15
N SER A 136 -5.74 -2.69 -14.58
CA SER A 136 -6.87 -3.30 -15.27
C SER A 136 -8.16 -2.65 -14.80
N HIS A 137 -9.02 -2.30 -15.74
CA HIS A 137 -10.33 -1.75 -15.43
C HIS A 137 -11.22 -2.80 -14.76
N TYR A 138 -11.73 -2.47 -13.57
CA TYR A 138 -12.58 -3.37 -12.79
C TYR A 138 -14.07 -3.04 -12.96
N HIS A 139 -14.47 -1.76 -12.80
CA HIS A 139 -15.86 -1.33 -12.85
C HIS A 139 -15.96 0.16 -13.14
N THR A 140 -17.08 0.59 -13.75
CA THR A 140 -17.35 2.01 -13.98
C THR A 140 -18.40 2.48 -12.98
N GLU A 141 -18.13 3.57 -12.27
CA GLU A 141 -19.04 4.20 -11.31
C GLU A 141 -19.61 5.50 -11.88
N HIS A 142 -20.82 5.83 -11.45
CA HIS A 142 -21.47 7.10 -11.78
C HIS A 142 -21.57 7.96 -10.54
N LEU A 143 -21.01 9.16 -10.60
CA LEU A 143 -21.22 10.18 -9.58
C LEU A 143 -22.60 10.80 -9.75
N LEU A 144 -23.42 10.77 -8.71
CA LEU A 144 -24.74 11.38 -8.69
C LEU A 144 -24.74 12.56 -7.72
N LEU A 145 -25.24 13.70 -8.18
CA LEU A 145 -25.51 14.83 -7.31
C LEU A 145 -26.91 14.67 -6.71
N ALA A 146 -27.00 14.45 -5.42
CA ALA A 146 -28.27 14.44 -4.70
C ALA A 146 -28.61 15.85 -4.21
N VAL A 147 -29.77 16.35 -4.57
CA VAL A 147 -30.30 17.62 -4.08
C VAL A 147 -31.67 17.42 -3.41
N PRO A 148 -32.04 18.23 -2.41
CA PRO A 148 -33.36 18.18 -1.84
C PRO A 148 -34.44 18.45 -2.91
N LYS A 149 -35.60 17.74 -2.84
CA LYS A 149 -36.69 17.86 -3.83
C LYS A 149 -37.17 19.29 -4.08
N TYR A 150 -37.13 20.16 -3.07
CA TYR A 150 -37.56 21.56 -3.22
C TYR A 150 -36.56 22.41 -4.04
N LEU A 151 -35.33 21.94 -4.26
CA LEU A 151 -34.34 22.56 -5.12
C LEU A 151 -34.39 22.03 -6.56
N ASP A 152 -35.06 20.91 -6.81
CA ASP A 152 -35.19 20.27 -8.11
C ASP A 152 -36.09 21.07 -9.10
N SER A 153 -36.84 22.05 -8.59
CA SER A 153 -37.65 22.98 -9.39
C SER A 153 -36.83 24.07 -10.10
N ALA A 154 -35.55 24.20 -9.81
CA ALA A 154 -34.65 25.08 -10.50
C ALA A 154 -34.15 24.41 -11.79
N LYS A 155 -34.83 24.74 -12.88
CA LYS A 155 -34.56 24.36 -14.27
C LYS A 155 -33.07 24.13 -14.55
N LYS A 156 -32.74 22.90 -14.98
CA LYS A 156 -31.47 22.36 -15.46
C LYS A 156 -30.34 22.44 -14.43
N PRO A 157 -29.87 21.27 -13.93
CA PRO A 157 -28.60 21.24 -13.24
C PRO A 157 -27.54 21.85 -14.16
N PRO A 158 -26.60 22.65 -13.62
CA PRO A 158 -25.46 23.07 -14.41
C PRO A 158 -24.82 21.80 -14.94
N LEU A 159 -24.63 21.72 -16.27
CA LEU A 159 -23.87 20.68 -16.91
C LEU A 159 -22.47 20.70 -16.25
N ILE A 160 -22.29 19.86 -15.25
CA ILE A 160 -20.96 19.50 -14.79
C ILE A 160 -20.39 18.72 -15.97
N LYS A 161 -19.65 19.42 -16.85
CA LYS A 161 -18.82 18.79 -17.87
C LYS A 161 -18.04 17.72 -17.12
N SER A 162 -18.17 16.48 -17.59
CA SER A 162 -17.49 15.31 -17.05
C SER A 162 -16.13 15.70 -16.50
N LEU A 163 -15.99 15.68 -15.16
CA LEU A 163 -14.69 15.56 -14.56
C LEU A 163 -14.19 14.18 -15.01
N GLN A 164 -13.35 14.18 -16.05
CA GLN A 164 -12.45 13.05 -16.25
C GLN A 164 -11.49 13.07 -15.07
N ILE A 165 -11.73 12.18 -14.11
CA ILE A 165 -10.80 11.84 -13.05
C ILE A 165 -9.93 10.71 -13.55
#